data_382ae5a5d750352ae9484388eb23fe04
#
_entry.id   382ae5a5d750352ae9484388eb23fe04
#
_cell.length_a   1.000
_cell.length_b   1.000
_cell.length_c   1.000
_cell.angle_alpha   90.00
_cell.angle_beta   90.00
_cell.angle_gamma   90.00
#
_symmetry.space_group_name_H-M   'P 1'
#
loop_
_entity.id
_entity.type
_entity.pdbx_description
1 polymer ?
#
loop_
_entity_poly.entity_id
_entity_poly.type
_entity_poly.pdbx_seq_one_letter_code
_entity_poly.pdbx_strand_id
1 'polypeptide(L)'
;MSEIAFWQKWVRQGQRVAGLLMRPMTLGVRAIALDEADRVFMVRHGYIPGFHLPGGGVESGETAVISLLRELREEGGLETLEPPRLIGFYHNPHHSRRDHVALFLARVRQDAPRRPDWEIVESGFFPLDALPEGATPSTRARIDEYLRKAEPATLW
;
A
#
# COMPACT_ATOMS: atom_id res chain seq x y z
N MET A 1 -39.07 -19.81 -19.59
CA MET A 1 -37.61 -19.67 -19.39
C MET A 1 -37.01 -20.98 -19.83
N SER A 2 -36.17 -20.96 -20.87
CA SER A 2 -35.60 -22.20 -21.43
C SER A 2 -34.61 -22.83 -20.45
N GLU A 3 -34.62 -24.14 -20.32
CA GLU A 3 -33.65 -24.92 -19.51
C GLU A 3 -32.20 -24.54 -19.82
N ILE A 4 -31.92 -24.19 -21.07
CA ILE A 4 -30.59 -23.73 -21.53
C ILE A 4 -30.14 -22.48 -20.78
N ALA A 5 -31.01 -21.50 -20.54
CA ALA A 5 -30.69 -20.28 -19.80
C ALA A 5 -30.39 -20.55 -18.31
N PHE A 6 -31.11 -21.54 -17.74
CA PHE A 6 -30.87 -21.97 -16.35
C PHE A 6 -29.50 -22.61 -16.20
N TRP A 7 -29.13 -23.57 -17.05
CA TRP A 7 -27.81 -24.23 -17.03
C TRP A 7 -26.66 -23.26 -17.29
N GLN A 8 -26.81 -22.32 -18.22
CA GLN A 8 -25.81 -21.28 -18.49
C GLN A 8 -25.53 -20.39 -17.27
N LYS A 9 -26.56 -20.10 -16.49
CA LYS A 9 -26.42 -19.31 -15.24
C LYS A 9 -25.57 -20.05 -14.20
N TRP A 10 -25.81 -21.34 -14.01
CA TRP A 10 -25.08 -22.19 -13.07
C TRP A 10 -23.62 -22.44 -13.50
N VAL A 11 -23.38 -22.66 -14.79
CA VAL A 11 -22.04 -22.79 -15.33
C VAL A 11 -21.23 -21.49 -15.13
N ARG A 12 -21.83 -20.33 -15.41
CA ARG A 12 -21.18 -19.04 -15.16
C ARG A 12 -20.92 -18.79 -13.68
N GLN A 13 -21.82 -19.19 -12.81
CA GLN A 13 -21.63 -19.09 -11.36
C GLN A 13 -20.51 -20.00 -10.88
N GLY A 14 -20.45 -21.24 -11.35
CA GLY A 14 -19.39 -22.18 -11.06
C GLY A 14 -18.01 -21.70 -11.56
N GLN A 15 -17.96 -21.12 -12.76
CA GLN A 15 -16.72 -20.52 -13.30
C GLN A 15 -16.24 -19.31 -12.50
N ARG A 16 -17.20 -18.48 -11.99
CA ARG A 16 -16.87 -17.36 -11.10
C ARG A 16 -16.26 -17.83 -9.77
N VAL A 17 -16.90 -18.81 -9.14
CA VAL A 17 -16.41 -19.40 -7.87
C VAL A 17 -15.06 -20.09 -8.07
N ALA A 18 -14.92 -20.88 -9.14
CA ALA A 18 -13.64 -21.52 -9.47
C ALA A 18 -12.55 -20.47 -9.78
N GLY A 19 -12.90 -19.37 -10.46
CA GLY A 19 -11.99 -18.26 -10.72
C GLY A 19 -11.49 -17.58 -9.45
N LEU A 20 -12.38 -17.35 -8.46
CA LEU A 20 -12.03 -16.79 -7.16
C LEU A 20 -11.09 -17.72 -6.37
N LEU A 21 -11.31 -19.05 -6.44
CA LEU A 21 -10.49 -20.03 -5.75
C LEU A 21 -9.14 -20.28 -6.46
N MET A 22 -9.12 -20.24 -7.81
CA MET A 22 -7.93 -20.55 -8.60
C MET A 22 -6.99 -19.36 -8.85
N ARG A 23 -7.49 -18.11 -8.68
CA ARG A 23 -6.72 -16.89 -8.92
C ARG A 23 -6.86 -15.87 -7.77
N PRO A 24 -6.69 -16.27 -6.50
CA PRO A 24 -6.69 -15.28 -5.43
C PRO A 24 -5.46 -14.39 -5.61
N MET A 25 -5.67 -13.10 -5.85
CA MET A 25 -4.64 -12.07 -5.82
C MET A 25 -4.81 -11.25 -4.55
N THR A 26 -3.71 -10.85 -3.94
CA THR A 26 -3.70 -9.87 -2.86
C THR A 26 -3.25 -8.51 -3.39
N LEU A 27 -3.79 -7.47 -2.83
CA LEU A 27 -3.45 -6.10 -3.16
C LEU A 27 -3.11 -5.36 -1.88
N GLY A 28 -1.89 -4.83 -1.83
CA GLY A 28 -1.46 -3.89 -0.81
C GLY A 28 -1.45 -2.46 -1.35
N VAL A 29 -1.55 -1.50 -0.46
CA VAL A 29 -1.37 -0.08 -0.74
C VAL A 29 -0.21 0.46 0.09
N ARG A 30 0.59 1.35 -0.50
CA ARG A 30 1.66 2.09 0.18
C ARG A 30 1.63 3.54 -0.27
N ALA A 31 2.12 4.44 0.57
CA ALA A 31 2.25 5.86 0.22
C ALA A 31 3.66 6.38 0.43
N ILE A 32 4.14 7.17 -0.54
CA ILE A 32 5.11 8.23 -0.28
C ILE A 32 4.29 9.39 0.29
N ALA A 33 4.18 9.43 1.62
CA ALA A 33 3.40 10.42 2.35
C ALA A 33 4.32 11.57 2.76
N LEU A 34 4.14 12.73 2.15
CA LEU A 34 5.00 13.90 2.33
C LEU A 34 4.31 14.97 3.14
N ASP A 35 5.01 15.52 4.12
CA ASP A 35 4.57 16.72 4.85
C ASP A 35 4.85 18.01 4.06
N GLU A 36 4.54 19.17 4.67
CA GLU A 36 4.77 20.48 4.07
C GLU A 36 6.26 20.81 3.82
N ALA A 37 7.16 20.14 4.55
CA ALA A 37 8.62 20.30 4.39
C ALA A 37 9.23 19.25 3.44
N ASP A 38 8.43 18.54 2.65
CA ASP A 38 8.83 17.44 1.74
C ASP A 38 9.56 16.28 2.45
N ARG A 39 9.29 16.06 3.74
CA ARG A 39 9.79 14.90 4.48
C ARG A 39 8.83 13.73 4.31
N VAL A 40 9.37 12.53 4.15
CA VAL A 40 8.58 11.30 3.97
C VAL A 40 8.28 10.65 5.31
N PHE A 41 7.03 10.28 5.50
CA PHE A 41 6.61 9.51 6.67
C PHE A 41 6.97 8.04 6.50
N MET A 42 7.56 7.46 7.54
CA MET A 42 7.88 6.04 7.58
C MET A 42 7.46 5.42 8.91
N VAL A 43 7.24 4.11 8.88
CA VAL A 43 6.85 3.29 10.02
C VAL A 43 7.81 2.13 10.21
N ARG A 44 8.05 1.76 11.46
CA ARG A 44 8.75 0.54 11.85
C ARG A 44 7.81 -0.34 12.66
N HIS A 45 7.51 -1.50 12.10
CA HIS A 45 6.64 -2.48 12.75
C HIS A 45 7.40 -3.30 13.79
N GLY A 46 6.68 -3.78 14.81
CA GLY A 46 7.27 -4.62 15.85
C GLY A 46 7.59 -6.06 15.39
N TYR A 47 7.01 -6.52 14.30
CA TYR A 47 7.08 -7.91 13.82
C TYR A 47 7.85 -8.10 12.52
N ILE A 48 8.24 -7.03 11.82
CA ILE A 48 9.11 -7.08 10.63
C ILE A 48 10.22 -6.03 10.76
N PRO A 49 11.45 -6.35 10.34
CA PRO A 49 12.56 -5.40 10.46
C PRO A 49 12.46 -4.25 9.46
N GLY A 50 13.02 -3.12 9.87
CA GLY A 50 13.25 -1.96 9.02
C GLY A 50 12.13 -0.93 9.01
N PHE A 51 12.43 0.20 8.39
CA PHE A 51 11.45 1.26 8.11
C PHE A 51 10.80 1.05 6.75
N HIS A 52 9.50 1.14 6.75
CA HIS A 52 8.63 0.93 5.58
C HIS A 52 7.84 2.19 5.26
N LEU A 53 7.43 2.31 4.01
CA LEU A 53 6.37 3.25 3.65
C LEU A 53 5.06 2.84 4.33
N PRO A 54 4.24 3.80 4.83
CA PRO A 54 2.98 3.48 5.47
C PRO A 54 1.99 2.85 4.49
N GLY A 55 1.15 1.95 5.00
CA GLY A 55 0.12 1.26 4.24
C GLY A 55 -0.02 -0.21 4.62
N GLY A 56 -1.03 -0.86 4.07
CA GLY A 56 -1.40 -2.25 4.39
C GLY A 56 -2.17 -2.93 3.28
N GLY A 57 -2.88 -3.99 3.64
CA GLY A 57 -3.72 -4.75 2.71
C GLY A 57 -5.03 -4.04 2.37
N VAL A 58 -5.48 -4.19 1.14
CA VAL A 58 -6.83 -3.77 0.75
C VAL A 58 -7.82 -4.83 1.19
N GLU A 59 -8.77 -4.46 2.03
CA GLU A 59 -9.80 -5.36 2.52
C GLU A 59 -10.93 -5.55 1.51
N SER A 60 -11.66 -6.64 1.66
CA SER A 60 -12.81 -6.92 0.79
C SER A 60 -13.87 -5.82 0.89
N GLY A 61 -14.22 -5.24 -0.25
CA GLY A 61 -15.19 -4.14 -0.31
C GLY A 61 -14.58 -2.74 -0.21
N GLU A 62 -13.29 -2.61 0.09
CA GLU A 62 -12.59 -1.33 0.05
C GLU A 62 -12.08 -1.00 -1.35
N THR A 63 -12.01 0.28 -1.67
CA THR A 63 -11.16 0.76 -2.76
C THR A 63 -9.72 0.92 -2.26
N ALA A 64 -8.73 0.88 -3.16
CA ALA A 64 -7.33 1.10 -2.80
C ALA A 64 -7.11 2.46 -2.09
N VAL A 65 -7.85 3.49 -2.48
CA VAL A 65 -7.77 4.82 -1.84
C VAL A 65 -8.36 4.79 -0.43
N ILE A 66 -9.52 4.15 -0.21
CA ILE A 66 -10.14 4.02 1.12
C ILE A 66 -9.20 3.28 2.05
N SER A 67 -8.64 2.15 1.60
CA SER A 67 -7.65 1.39 2.36
C SER A 67 -6.44 2.24 2.72
N LEU A 68 -5.87 2.97 1.76
CA LEU A 68 -4.73 3.84 2.02
C LEU A 68 -5.04 4.91 3.07
N LEU A 69 -6.18 5.58 2.98
CA LEU A 69 -6.58 6.61 3.95
C LEU A 69 -6.76 6.04 5.36
N ARG A 70 -7.29 4.82 5.48
CA ARG A 70 -7.41 4.09 6.75
C ARG A 70 -6.02 3.81 7.33
N GLU A 71 -5.12 3.23 6.54
CA GLU A 71 -3.76 2.89 6.98
C GLU A 71 -2.95 4.13 7.40
N LEU A 72 -3.00 5.21 6.63
CA LEU A 72 -2.32 6.47 6.99
C LEU A 72 -2.79 7.01 8.35
N ARG A 73 -4.08 6.89 8.64
CA ARG A 73 -4.65 7.31 9.93
C ARG A 73 -4.23 6.35 11.04
N GLU A 74 -4.33 5.04 10.83
CA GLU A 74 -4.02 4.01 11.82
C GLU A 74 -2.53 3.97 12.17
N GLU A 75 -1.65 3.99 11.18
CA GLU A 75 -0.21 3.89 11.39
C GLU A 75 0.46 5.20 11.79
N GLY A 76 -0.08 6.35 11.36
CA GLY A 76 0.60 7.63 11.54
C GLY A 76 -0.23 8.74 12.16
N GLY A 77 -1.55 8.58 12.33
CA GLY A 77 -2.42 9.71 12.66
C GLY A 77 -2.39 10.78 11.58
N LEU A 78 -2.22 10.35 10.32
CA LEU A 78 -2.07 11.24 9.18
C LEU A 78 -3.41 11.53 8.52
N GLU A 79 -3.60 12.77 8.09
CA GLU A 79 -4.68 13.20 7.22
C GLU A 79 -4.13 13.70 5.89
N THR A 80 -4.77 13.32 4.79
CA THR A 80 -4.38 13.81 3.46
C THR A 80 -4.93 15.20 3.21
N LEU A 81 -4.10 16.08 2.64
CA LEU A 81 -4.47 17.45 2.29
C LEU A 81 -5.18 17.54 0.93
N GLU A 82 -4.98 16.53 0.10
CA GLU A 82 -5.56 16.40 -1.25
C GLU A 82 -5.75 14.92 -1.59
N PRO A 83 -6.53 14.54 -2.61
CA PRO A 83 -6.68 13.16 -3.01
C PRO A 83 -5.33 12.51 -3.37
N PRO A 84 -5.00 11.32 -2.82
CA PRO A 84 -3.76 10.63 -3.15
C PRO A 84 -3.70 10.27 -4.64
N ARG A 85 -2.52 10.39 -5.24
CA ARG A 85 -2.28 10.08 -6.65
C ARG A 85 -1.53 8.76 -6.80
N LEU A 86 -2.09 7.81 -7.54
CA LEU A 86 -1.40 6.58 -7.90
C LEU A 86 -0.16 6.91 -8.76
N ILE A 87 1.01 6.44 -8.34
CA ILE A 87 2.29 6.69 -9.01
C ILE A 87 3.02 5.41 -9.44
N GLY A 88 2.59 4.24 -8.97
CA GLY A 88 3.17 2.97 -9.38
C GLY A 88 2.30 1.78 -8.99
N PHE A 89 2.49 0.68 -9.71
CA PHE A 89 1.83 -0.59 -9.46
C PHE A 89 2.84 -1.72 -9.67
N TYR A 90 3.07 -2.55 -8.66
CA TYR A 90 4.19 -3.46 -8.60
C TYR A 90 3.74 -4.87 -8.26
N HIS A 91 4.38 -5.87 -8.84
CA HIS A 91 4.29 -7.25 -8.36
C HIS A 91 5.26 -7.43 -7.19
N ASN A 92 4.78 -8.02 -6.09
CA ASN A 92 5.56 -8.23 -4.86
C ASN A 92 5.78 -9.73 -4.56
N PRO A 93 6.67 -10.40 -5.31
CA PRO A 93 6.89 -11.83 -5.15
C PRO A 93 7.53 -12.21 -3.80
N HIS A 94 8.14 -11.27 -3.10
CA HIS A 94 8.74 -11.49 -1.77
C HIS A 94 7.67 -11.75 -0.70
N HIS A 95 6.49 -11.13 -0.82
CA HIS A 95 5.38 -11.42 0.07
C HIS A 95 4.61 -12.64 -0.41
N SER A 96 4.20 -12.66 -1.66
CA SER A 96 3.49 -13.76 -2.30
C SER A 96 3.60 -13.66 -3.82
N ARG A 97 3.67 -14.81 -4.52
CA ARG A 97 3.64 -14.88 -5.99
C ARG A 97 2.38 -14.24 -6.62
N ARG A 98 1.40 -13.85 -5.80
CA ARG A 98 0.12 -13.29 -6.21
C ARG A 98 -0.12 -11.89 -5.64
N ASP A 99 0.88 -11.34 -4.95
CA ASP A 99 0.76 -10.04 -4.29
C ASP A 99 1.14 -8.89 -5.22
N HIS A 100 0.36 -7.83 -5.14
CA HIS A 100 0.63 -6.58 -5.84
C HIS A 100 0.54 -5.41 -4.86
N VAL A 101 1.30 -4.37 -5.13
CA VAL A 101 1.33 -3.15 -4.33
C VAL A 101 1.01 -1.95 -5.23
N ALA A 102 0.00 -1.20 -4.86
CA ALA A 102 -0.28 0.10 -5.44
C ALA A 102 0.42 1.19 -4.60
N LEU A 103 1.32 1.93 -5.23
CA LEU A 103 2.06 3.03 -4.59
C LEU A 103 1.40 4.37 -4.93
N PHE A 104 1.10 5.12 -3.89
CA PHE A 104 0.51 6.45 -4.01
C PHE A 104 1.48 7.53 -3.54
N LEU A 105 1.36 8.71 -4.12
CA LEU A 105 1.89 9.95 -3.56
C LEU A 105 0.76 10.65 -2.81
N ALA A 106 1.01 11.02 -1.56
CA ALA A 106 0.04 11.71 -0.72
C ALA A 106 0.70 12.91 -0.03
N ARG A 107 0.05 14.06 -0.05
CA ARG A 107 0.38 15.20 0.81
C ARG A 107 -0.40 15.05 2.10
N VAL A 108 0.30 15.08 3.23
CA VAL A 108 -0.27 14.79 4.54
C VAL A 108 0.09 15.83 5.58
N ARG A 109 -0.75 15.91 6.61
CA ARG A 109 -0.45 16.56 7.88
C ARG A 109 -0.60 15.56 9.02
N GLN A 110 0.10 15.79 10.09
CA GLN A 110 -0.03 15.04 11.33
C GLN A 110 -0.36 16.01 12.45
N ASP A 111 -1.57 15.95 12.96
CA ASP A 111 -2.00 16.84 14.05
C ASP A 111 -1.37 16.45 15.40
N ALA A 112 -1.16 15.14 15.59
CA ALA A 112 -0.45 14.59 16.75
C ALA A 112 0.31 13.32 16.38
N PRO A 113 1.58 13.17 16.83
CA PRO A 113 2.31 11.93 16.65
C PRO A 113 1.58 10.74 17.26
N ARG A 114 1.53 9.62 16.52
CA ARG A 114 0.99 8.37 17.06
C ARG A 114 1.88 7.87 18.20
N ARG A 115 1.26 7.41 19.27
CA ARG A 115 2.01 6.74 20.34
C ARG A 115 2.45 5.36 19.87
N PRO A 116 3.72 4.97 20.12
CA PRO A 116 4.19 3.62 19.85
C PRO A 116 3.35 2.57 20.56
N ASP A 117 3.16 1.42 19.90
CA ASP A 117 2.54 0.23 20.47
C ASP A 117 3.27 -1.04 19.97
N TRP A 118 2.66 -2.22 20.15
CA TRP A 118 3.25 -3.48 19.72
C TRP A 118 3.30 -3.65 18.20
N GLU A 119 2.42 -2.96 17.46
CA GLU A 119 2.33 -3.01 16.00
C GLU A 119 3.28 -2.00 15.35
N ILE A 120 3.20 -0.72 15.74
CA ILE A 120 4.07 0.35 15.26
C ILE A 120 4.95 0.81 16.43
N VAL A 121 6.18 0.33 16.44
CA VAL A 121 7.15 0.64 17.50
C VAL A 121 7.84 1.99 17.31
N GLU A 122 7.87 2.49 16.08
CA GLU A 122 8.45 3.79 15.74
C GLU A 122 7.85 4.32 14.45
N SER A 123 7.60 5.61 14.39
CA SER A 123 7.16 6.28 13.17
C SER A 123 7.57 7.75 13.19
N GLY A 124 7.72 8.34 12.01
CA GLY A 124 8.08 9.75 11.90
C GLY A 124 8.37 10.20 10.49
N PHE A 125 8.65 11.50 10.36
CA PHE A 125 9.04 12.11 9.10
C PHE A 125 10.56 12.20 8.96
N PHE A 126 11.07 11.79 7.81
CA PHE A 126 12.50 11.79 7.50
C PHE A 126 12.75 12.58 6.20
N PRO A 127 13.87 13.32 6.11
CA PRO A 127 14.26 13.95 4.85
C PRO A 127 14.45 12.90 3.75
N LEU A 128 14.03 13.21 2.52
CA LEU A 128 14.14 12.29 1.39
C LEU A 128 15.59 11.93 1.03
N ASP A 129 16.54 12.82 1.33
CA ASP A 129 17.99 12.66 1.13
C ASP A 129 18.72 12.06 2.35
N ALA A 130 18.04 11.90 3.47
CA ALA A 130 18.58 11.37 4.72
C ALA A 130 17.65 10.35 5.37
N LEU A 131 17.33 9.28 4.63
CA LEU A 131 16.49 8.19 5.14
C LEU A 131 17.17 7.46 6.30
N PRO A 132 16.41 6.95 7.28
CA PRO A 132 16.96 6.22 8.41
C PRO A 132 17.75 5.00 7.94
N GLU A 133 18.80 4.63 8.67
CA GLU A 133 19.68 3.50 8.32
C GLU A 133 18.90 2.21 8.07
N GLY A 134 17.90 1.94 8.87
CA GLY A 134 17.03 0.76 8.76
C GLY A 134 15.96 0.85 7.66
N ALA A 135 15.94 1.85 6.77
CA ALA A 135 14.98 1.89 5.66
C ALA A 135 15.19 0.69 4.72
N THR A 136 14.11 -0.05 4.44
CA THR A 136 14.19 -1.28 3.63
C THR A 136 14.63 -1.01 2.19
N PRO A 137 15.24 -2.00 1.49
CA PRO A 137 15.63 -1.84 0.09
C PRO A 137 14.48 -1.40 -0.82
N SER A 138 13.28 -1.96 -0.64
CA SER A 138 12.11 -1.56 -1.43
C SER A 138 11.66 -0.13 -1.12
N THR A 139 11.67 0.29 0.15
CA THR A 139 11.39 1.68 0.53
C THR A 139 12.36 2.64 -0.16
N ARG A 140 13.67 2.34 -0.10
CA ARG A 140 14.69 3.16 -0.76
C ARG A 140 14.49 3.22 -2.28
N ALA A 141 14.21 2.08 -2.91
CA ALA A 141 14.01 2.01 -4.34
C ALA A 141 12.80 2.86 -4.80
N ARG A 142 11.68 2.81 -4.07
CA ARG A 142 10.47 3.60 -4.40
C ARG A 142 10.71 5.10 -4.23
N ILE A 143 11.41 5.50 -3.19
CA ILE A 143 11.78 6.91 -2.97
C ILE A 143 12.75 7.39 -4.06
N ASP A 144 13.72 6.57 -4.43
CA ASP A 144 14.69 6.88 -5.50
C ASP A 144 14.00 7.05 -6.87
N GLU A 145 13.06 6.16 -7.23
CA GLU A 145 12.23 6.30 -8.42
C GLU A 145 11.44 7.61 -8.42
N TYR A 146 10.84 7.95 -7.29
CA TYR A 146 10.12 9.22 -7.14
C TYR A 146 11.02 10.44 -7.34
N LEU A 147 12.20 10.46 -6.71
CA LEU A 147 13.16 11.56 -6.80
C LEU A 147 13.72 11.74 -8.21
N ARG A 148 14.01 10.64 -8.91
CA ARG A 148 14.52 10.66 -10.28
C ARG A 148 13.44 10.88 -11.33
N LYS A 149 12.16 10.90 -10.96
CA LYS A 149 11.03 10.90 -11.89
C LYS A 149 11.15 9.78 -12.93
N ALA A 150 11.65 8.62 -12.48
CA ALA A 150 11.84 7.44 -13.32
C ALA A 150 10.51 6.72 -13.56
N GLU A 151 10.43 5.97 -14.65
CA GLU A 151 9.33 5.03 -14.85
C GLU A 151 9.34 3.99 -13.72
N PRO A 152 8.17 3.67 -13.12
CA PRO A 152 8.09 2.67 -12.08
C PRO A 152 8.60 1.31 -12.55
N ALA A 153 9.38 0.63 -11.71
CA ALA A 153 9.73 -0.77 -11.94
C ALA A 153 8.48 -1.66 -11.95
N THR A 154 8.60 -2.90 -12.42
CA THR A 154 7.50 -3.87 -12.37
C THR A 154 7.48 -4.67 -11.07
N LEU A 155 8.62 -4.72 -10.36
CA LEU A 155 8.78 -5.42 -9.08
C LEU A 155 8.90 -4.43 -7.93
N TRP A 156 8.29 -4.81 -6.80
CA TRP A 156 8.33 -4.02 -5.55
C TRP A 156 9.69 -3.97 -4.90
#